data_4a38584c3731825f6094401f48613233
#
_entry.id   4a38584c3731825f6094401f48613233
#
_cell.length_a   1.000
_cell.length_b   1.000
_cell.length_c   1.000
_cell.angle_alpha   90.00
_cell.angle_beta   90.00
_cell.angle_gamma   90.00
#
_symmetry.space_group_name_H-M   'P 1'
#
loop_
_entity.id
_entity.type
_entity.pdbx_description
1 polymer ?
#
loop_
_entity_poly.entity_id
_entity_poly.type
_entity_poly.pdbx_seq_one_letter_code
_entity_poly.pdbx_strand_id
1 'polypeptide(L)'
;MLSPSELGGIRRAIADAGADGWLLYDFHGINPIAAGVVGISGMVTRRYFCYIPRDGNPVAITHAIEQGPWEGWPSDWPKRVYSSWRDLEKYLADAVRGKTVAMEYSPGDAVPYLDRVPAGVLEMVRDAGAKVITSADLVTRIYAVWTPDNLASHKRAAEHLARIARNAMALAGERARSGKPISEYELMLLMRQEFVEANLLTDHGPNVSVGLNAANPHYEPTKQASALINDGDILLIDIWAHEPGGVFADQTWMGSLGPASAENVVIWETVRGARDAAIKVLRDHVESGKPVTGGEADDAARNYITERGFGKYFTHRTGHSIDSREIHGSGPNIDNLESRDVRTLLPGIAFSIEPGIYIPGQVGMRSEVNGFVQDGSVLITPINIQQDLFIV
;
A
#
# COMPACT_ATOMS: atom_id res chain seq x y z
N MET A 1 -16.68 10.04 -11.67
CA MET A 1 -17.93 10.17 -10.85
C MET A 1 -18.60 8.82 -10.81
N LEU A 2 -19.05 8.38 -9.62
CA LEU A 2 -19.81 7.15 -9.42
C LEU A 2 -20.95 7.02 -10.43
N SER A 3 -21.12 5.86 -11.00
CA SER A 3 -22.07 5.61 -12.08
C SER A 3 -23.02 4.45 -11.75
N PRO A 4 -24.20 4.35 -12.40
CA PRO A 4 -25.12 3.23 -12.21
C PRO A 4 -24.51 1.85 -12.47
N SER A 5 -23.52 1.73 -13.36
CA SER A 5 -22.87 0.47 -13.69
C SER A 5 -22.02 -0.09 -12.53
N GLU A 6 -21.49 0.78 -11.66
CA GLU A 6 -20.66 0.38 -10.52
C GLU A 6 -21.47 -0.06 -9.31
N LEU A 7 -22.75 0.35 -9.22
CA LEU A 7 -23.58 0.08 -8.05
C LEU A 7 -23.81 -1.40 -7.76
N GLY A 8 -23.84 -2.25 -8.77
CA GLY A 8 -24.11 -3.68 -8.58
C GLY A 8 -23.09 -4.38 -7.69
N GLY A 9 -21.81 -4.09 -7.87
CA GLY A 9 -20.73 -4.61 -7.03
C GLY A 9 -20.76 -4.03 -5.62
N ILE A 10 -20.93 -2.72 -5.51
CA ILE A 10 -20.97 -1.99 -4.23
C ILE A 10 -22.14 -2.49 -3.37
N ARG A 11 -23.33 -2.65 -3.93
CA ARG A 11 -24.53 -3.12 -3.21
C ARG A 11 -24.36 -4.54 -2.67
N ARG A 12 -23.75 -5.44 -3.45
CA ARG A 12 -23.42 -6.79 -2.94
C ARG A 12 -22.47 -6.72 -1.76
N ALA A 13 -21.41 -5.92 -1.86
CA ALA A 13 -20.46 -5.74 -0.77
C ALA A 13 -21.14 -5.15 0.49
N ILE A 14 -22.05 -4.17 0.34
CA ILE A 14 -22.84 -3.60 1.45
C ILE A 14 -23.71 -4.68 2.11
N ALA A 15 -24.39 -5.51 1.32
CA ALA A 15 -25.24 -6.59 1.82
C ALA A 15 -24.40 -7.64 2.58
N ASP A 16 -23.28 -8.06 2.02
CA ASP A 16 -22.35 -9.01 2.65
C ASP A 16 -21.80 -8.50 3.99
N ALA A 17 -21.57 -7.18 4.11
CA ALA A 17 -21.15 -6.53 5.34
C ALA A 17 -22.30 -6.36 6.37
N GLY A 18 -23.52 -6.75 6.04
CA GLY A 18 -24.69 -6.59 6.92
C GLY A 18 -25.10 -5.14 7.15
N ALA A 19 -24.77 -4.24 6.23
CA ALA A 19 -25.12 -2.83 6.29
C ALA A 19 -26.38 -2.50 5.45
N ASP A 20 -27.06 -1.41 5.80
CA ASP A 20 -28.13 -0.83 4.98
C ASP A 20 -27.56 0.12 3.91
N GLY A 21 -26.30 0.55 4.08
CA GLY A 21 -25.61 1.39 3.12
C GLY A 21 -24.19 1.73 3.55
N TRP A 22 -23.46 2.34 2.61
CA TRP A 22 -22.12 2.90 2.82
C TRP A 22 -22.23 4.41 2.87
N LEU A 23 -21.87 5.03 3.99
CA LEU A 23 -21.85 6.49 4.18
C LEU A 23 -20.41 6.99 4.08
N LEU A 24 -20.07 7.50 2.94
CA LEU A 24 -18.79 8.12 2.64
C LEU A 24 -18.79 9.58 3.10
N TYR A 25 -17.71 10.01 3.73
CA TYR A 25 -17.51 11.38 4.22
C TYR A 25 -16.15 11.89 3.82
N ASP A 26 -16.05 13.14 3.41
CA ASP A 26 -14.78 13.84 3.31
C ASP A 26 -14.88 15.32 3.67
N PHE A 27 -13.74 15.86 4.09
CA PHE A 27 -13.49 17.28 4.34
C PHE A 27 -12.01 17.55 4.07
N HIS A 28 -11.71 18.43 3.12
CA HIS A 28 -10.34 18.78 2.75
C HIS A 28 -9.47 17.62 2.23
N GLY A 29 -10.06 16.56 1.69
CA GLY A 29 -9.32 15.42 1.16
C GLY A 29 -8.71 14.49 2.22
N ILE A 30 -9.22 14.51 3.46
CA ILE A 30 -8.74 13.62 4.53
C ILE A 30 -9.15 12.15 4.33
N ASN A 31 -10.15 11.91 3.46
CA ASN A 31 -10.62 10.57 3.15
C ASN A 31 -10.49 10.26 1.65
N PRO A 32 -9.32 9.79 1.19
CA PRO A 32 -9.10 9.44 -0.21
C PRO A 32 -10.01 8.30 -0.69
N ILE A 33 -10.45 7.41 0.23
CA ILE A 33 -11.38 6.32 -0.07
C ILE A 33 -12.72 6.91 -0.53
N ALA A 34 -13.27 7.86 0.23
CA ALA A 34 -14.52 8.51 -0.14
C ALA A 34 -14.43 9.23 -1.48
N ALA A 35 -13.37 10.02 -1.68
CA ALA A 35 -13.12 10.72 -2.95
C ALA A 35 -13.00 9.73 -4.10
N GLY A 36 -12.29 8.63 -3.90
CA GLY A 36 -12.06 7.60 -4.90
C GLY A 36 -13.31 6.82 -5.29
N VAL A 37 -14.12 6.38 -4.32
CA VAL A 37 -15.37 5.64 -4.58
C VAL A 37 -16.43 6.54 -5.24
N VAL A 38 -16.56 7.79 -4.80
CA VAL A 38 -17.51 8.74 -5.41
C VAL A 38 -17.01 9.27 -6.76
N GLY A 39 -15.69 9.22 -6.98
CA GLY A 39 -15.05 9.77 -8.18
C GLY A 39 -15.00 11.30 -8.17
N ILE A 40 -14.77 11.88 -6.98
CA ILE A 40 -14.54 13.32 -6.82
C ILE A 40 -13.10 13.65 -7.20
N SER A 41 -12.93 14.67 -8.01
CA SER A 41 -11.63 15.23 -8.37
C SER A 41 -11.61 16.74 -8.12
N GLY A 42 -10.43 17.29 -7.88
CA GLY A 42 -10.24 18.72 -7.62
C GLY A 42 -10.37 19.07 -6.14
N MET A 43 -10.40 20.39 -5.88
CA MET A 43 -10.42 20.91 -4.53
C MET A 43 -11.82 20.79 -3.90
N VAL A 44 -11.89 20.14 -2.75
CA VAL A 44 -13.07 20.11 -1.87
C VAL A 44 -12.66 20.67 -0.51
N THR A 45 -13.25 21.81 -0.13
CA THR A 45 -12.93 22.51 1.13
C THR A 45 -14.07 22.50 2.12
N ARG A 46 -15.21 21.95 1.76
CA ARG A 46 -16.40 21.81 2.60
C ARG A 46 -16.75 20.34 2.76
N ARG A 47 -17.40 20.03 3.88
CA ARG A 47 -17.88 18.67 4.15
C ARG A 47 -18.84 18.20 3.07
N TYR A 48 -18.68 16.98 2.62
CA TYR A 48 -19.72 16.28 1.89
C TYR A 48 -19.97 14.91 2.49
N PHE A 49 -21.18 14.41 2.25
CA PHE A 49 -21.52 13.01 2.48
C PHE A 49 -22.07 12.42 1.19
N CYS A 50 -21.76 11.17 0.94
CA CYS A 50 -22.39 10.37 -0.09
C CYS A 50 -22.90 9.07 0.55
N TYR A 51 -24.21 8.93 0.64
CA TYR A 51 -24.83 7.72 1.12
C TYR A 51 -25.17 6.81 -0.06
N ILE A 52 -24.56 5.65 -0.13
CA ILE A 52 -24.83 4.61 -1.12
C ILE A 52 -25.68 3.54 -0.42
N PRO A 53 -27.00 3.48 -0.65
CA PRO A 53 -27.85 2.49 -0.03
C PRO A 53 -27.66 1.10 -0.67
N ARG A 54 -27.94 0.05 0.11
CA ARG A 54 -28.07 -1.31 -0.43
C ARG A 54 -29.13 -1.40 -1.55
N ASP A 55 -30.23 -0.64 -1.40
CA ASP A 55 -31.31 -0.57 -2.37
C ASP A 55 -31.68 0.89 -2.64
N GLY A 56 -31.93 1.26 -3.91
CA GLY A 56 -32.27 2.63 -4.33
C GLY A 56 -31.05 3.43 -4.79
N ASN A 57 -31.27 4.69 -5.15
CA ASN A 57 -30.22 5.55 -5.69
C ASN A 57 -29.35 6.19 -4.58
N PRO A 58 -28.06 6.36 -4.82
CA PRO A 58 -27.17 7.13 -3.95
C PRO A 58 -27.66 8.55 -3.72
N VAL A 59 -27.37 9.08 -2.53
CA VAL A 59 -27.74 10.45 -2.12
C VAL A 59 -26.47 11.24 -1.83
N ALA A 60 -26.24 12.33 -2.57
CA ALA A 60 -25.15 13.25 -2.26
C ALA A 60 -25.67 14.42 -1.39
N ILE A 61 -24.89 14.77 -0.35
CA ILE A 61 -25.12 15.93 0.51
C ILE A 61 -23.91 16.85 0.34
N THR A 62 -24.09 17.99 -0.33
CA THR A 62 -23.01 18.83 -0.84
C THR A 62 -23.19 20.28 -0.41
N HIS A 63 -22.10 21.03 -0.27
CA HIS A 63 -22.19 22.44 0.09
C HIS A 63 -22.47 23.33 -1.15
N ALA A 64 -23.26 24.39 -0.96
CA ALA A 64 -23.75 25.28 -2.03
C ALA A 64 -22.63 25.91 -2.87
N ILE A 65 -21.46 26.21 -2.28
CA ILE A 65 -20.37 26.86 -3.01
C ILE A 65 -19.44 25.88 -3.75
N GLU A 66 -19.66 24.57 -3.62
CA GLU A 66 -18.78 23.52 -4.21
C GLU A 66 -19.58 22.54 -5.07
N GLN A 67 -20.24 23.08 -6.11
CA GLN A 67 -21.04 22.24 -7.02
C GLN A 67 -20.26 21.70 -8.22
N GLY A 68 -19.10 22.32 -8.58
CA GLY A 68 -18.26 21.89 -9.69
C GLY A 68 -17.84 20.43 -9.62
N PRO A 69 -17.27 19.91 -8.49
CA PRO A 69 -16.92 18.51 -8.36
C PRO A 69 -18.07 17.51 -8.57
N TRP A 70 -19.33 17.98 -8.53
CA TRP A 70 -20.54 17.18 -8.63
C TRP A 70 -21.29 17.35 -9.98
N GLU A 71 -20.69 17.98 -10.97
CA GLU A 71 -21.32 18.18 -12.29
C GLU A 71 -21.65 16.85 -13.00
N GLY A 72 -20.84 15.82 -12.79
CA GLY A 72 -21.08 14.48 -13.32
C GLY A 72 -22.05 13.60 -12.50
N TRP A 73 -22.66 14.12 -11.41
CA TRP A 73 -23.62 13.35 -10.61
C TRP A 73 -24.88 13.03 -11.42
N PRO A 74 -25.32 11.75 -11.47
CA PRO A 74 -26.52 11.39 -12.25
C PRO A 74 -27.74 12.22 -11.89
N SER A 75 -28.43 12.75 -12.88
CA SER A 75 -29.52 13.72 -12.68
C SER A 75 -30.74 13.11 -11.99
N ASP A 76 -30.92 11.80 -12.06
CA ASP A 76 -31.98 11.06 -11.40
C ASP A 76 -31.62 10.63 -9.96
N TRP A 77 -30.38 10.91 -9.51
CA TRP A 77 -29.96 10.63 -8.14
C TRP A 77 -30.14 11.85 -7.25
N PRO A 78 -30.72 11.69 -6.04
CA PRO A 78 -30.89 12.79 -5.12
C PRO A 78 -29.59 13.52 -4.79
N LYS A 79 -29.59 14.85 -4.92
CA LYS A 79 -28.53 15.75 -4.46
C LYS A 79 -29.12 16.80 -3.52
N ARG A 80 -28.69 16.81 -2.26
CA ARG A 80 -29.12 17.73 -1.21
C ARG A 80 -28.04 18.79 -1.01
N VAL A 81 -28.37 20.04 -1.39
CA VAL A 81 -27.42 21.15 -1.30
C VAL A 81 -27.69 21.93 -0.01
N TYR A 82 -26.68 22.02 0.85
CA TYR A 82 -26.78 22.76 2.11
C TYR A 82 -25.89 24.01 2.10
N SER A 83 -26.26 24.99 2.92
CA SER A 83 -25.47 26.18 3.22
C SER A 83 -25.24 26.34 4.73
N SER A 84 -26.15 25.81 5.54
CA SER A 84 -26.04 25.87 7.00
C SER A 84 -25.76 24.52 7.61
N TRP A 85 -25.14 24.50 8.81
CA TRP A 85 -24.93 23.27 9.58
C TRP A 85 -26.27 22.58 9.95
N ARG A 86 -27.35 23.38 10.13
CA ARG A 86 -28.68 22.85 10.43
C ARG A 86 -29.28 22.07 9.26
N ASP A 87 -29.07 22.54 8.04
CA ASP A 87 -29.49 21.80 6.83
C ASP A 87 -28.64 20.53 6.64
N LEU A 88 -27.34 20.62 6.88
CA LEU A 88 -26.47 19.47 6.82
C LEU A 88 -26.94 18.35 7.76
N GLU A 89 -27.15 18.66 9.04
CA GLU A 89 -27.61 17.69 10.05
C GLU A 89 -28.99 17.12 9.70
N LYS A 90 -29.90 17.97 9.22
CA LYS A 90 -31.22 17.53 8.75
C LYS A 90 -31.11 16.54 7.59
N TYR A 91 -30.35 16.90 6.55
CA TYR A 91 -30.21 16.03 5.37
C TYR A 91 -29.46 14.72 5.69
N LEU A 92 -28.49 14.76 6.61
CA LEU A 92 -27.82 13.58 7.11
C LEU A 92 -28.82 12.67 7.83
N ALA A 93 -29.61 13.21 8.77
CA ALA A 93 -30.62 12.44 9.49
C ALA A 93 -31.69 11.87 8.56
N ASP A 94 -32.13 12.61 7.55
CA ASP A 94 -33.07 12.11 6.54
C ASP A 94 -32.51 10.94 5.74
N ALA A 95 -31.18 10.90 5.53
CA ALA A 95 -30.53 9.83 4.78
C ALA A 95 -30.28 8.56 5.62
N VAL A 96 -29.89 8.70 6.92
CA VAL A 96 -29.32 7.57 7.67
C VAL A 96 -30.11 7.13 8.92
N ARG A 97 -31.15 7.85 9.32
CA ARG A 97 -31.92 7.55 10.54
C ARG A 97 -32.46 6.12 10.54
N GLY A 98 -32.17 5.40 11.63
CA GLY A 98 -32.62 4.02 11.85
C GLY A 98 -31.88 2.97 11.02
N LYS A 99 -30.79 3.36 10.33
CA LYS A 99 -30.01 2.47 9.47
C LYS A 99 -28.69 2.06 10.09
N THR A 100 -28.19 0.91 9.71
CA THR A 100 -26.79 0.48 9.93
C THR A 100 -25.98 0.94 8.73
N VAL A 101 -25.04 1.87 8.94
CA VAL A 101 -24.18 2.42 7.90
C VAL A 101 -22.72 2.03 8.11
N ALA A 102 -22.05 1.60 7.04
CA ALA A 102 -20.62 1.40 7.04
C ALA A 102 -19.91 2.75 6.79
N MET A 103 -18.82 3.01 7.51
CA MET A 103 -17.97 4.20 7.33
C MET A 103 -16.50 3.81 7.49
N GLU A 104 -15.59 4.65 6.97
CA GLU A 104 -14.13 4.53 7.13
C GLU A 104 -13.73 4.83 8.59
N TYR A 105 -14.11 3.90 9.45
CA TYR A 105 -13.89 3.90 10.89
C TYR A 105 -13.28 2.57 11.30
N SER A 106 -12.16 2.61 12.01
CA SER A 106 -11.47 1.44 12.53
C SER A 106 -11.70 1.29 14.03
N PRO A 107 -12.56 0.35 14.48
CA PRO A 107 -12.83 0.16 15.88
C PRO A 107 -11.54 -0.15 16.67
N GLY A 108 -11.27 0.68 17.72
CA GLY A 108 -10.08 0.55 18.53
C GLY A 108 -8.78 0.83 17.80
N ASP A 109 -8.86 1.56 16.66
CA ASP A 109 -7.71 1.88 15.80
C ASP A 109 -6.90 0.65 15.36
N ALA A 110 -7.60 -0.48 15.17
CA ALA A 110 -6.98 -1.75 14.83
C ALA A 110 -6.23 -1.69 13.47
N VAL A 111 -6.73 -0.90 12.53
CA VAL A 111 -6.15 -0.66 11.20
C VAL A 111 -6.20 0.85 10.89
N PRO A 112 -5.16 1.62 11.25
CA PRO A 112 -5.15 3.09 11.10
C PRO A 112 -5.41 3.58 9.67
N TYR A 113 -5.03 2.81 8.66
CA TYR A 113 -5.26 3.11 7.25
C TYR A 113 -6.75 3.24 6.88
N LEU A 114 -7.65 2.69 7.69
CA LEU A 114 -9.10 2.75 7.50
C LEU A 114 -9.77 3.82 8.36
N ASP A 115 -9.09 4.43 9.32
CA ASP A 115 -9.67 5.40 10.24
C ASP A 115 -9.59 6.81 9.66
N ARG A 116 -10.49 7.10 8.70
CA ARG A 116 -10.54 8.36 7.93
C ARG A 116 -11.69 9.28 8.33
N VAL A 117 -12.53 8.86 9.28
CA VAL A 117 -13.68 9.66 9.72
C VAL A 117 -13.41 10.21 11.11
N PRO A 118 -13.31 11.54 11.30
CA PRO A 118 -13.09 12.15 12.60
C PRO A 118 -14.16 11.77 13.62
N ALA A 119 -13.76 11.62 14.90
CA ALA A 119 -14.64 11.21 15.99
C ALA A 119 -15.91 12.07 16.08
N GLY A 120 -15.82 13.41 15.95
CA GLY A 120 -16.98 14.28 15.96
C GLY A 120 -17.96 14.06 14.80
N VAL A 121 -17.49 13.54 13.67
CA VAL A 121 -18.36 13.14 12.56
C VAL A 121 -19.08 11.84 12.87
N LEU A 122 -18.40 10.87 13.52
CA LEU A 122 -19.05 9.65 14.01
C LEU A 122 -20.14 9.96 15.03
N GLU A 123 -19.89 10.89 15.95
CA GLU A 123 -20.89 11.37 16.92
C GLU A 123 -22.10 11.97 16.18
N MET A 124 -21.86 12.89 15.23
CA MET A 124 -22.92 13.50 14.41
C MET A 124 -23.77 12.44 13.68
N VAL A 125 -23.17 11.41 13.10
CA VAL A 125 -23.88 10.34 12.39
C VAL A 125 -24.70 9.48 13.35
N ARG A 126 -24.15 9.19 14.55
CA ARG A 126 -24.87 8.47 15.60
C ARG A 126 -26.06 9.29 16.16
N ASP A 127 -25.87 10.59 16.38
CA ASP A 127 -26.92 11.52 16.81
C ASP A 127 -28.00 11.68 15.74
N ALA A 128 -27.66 11.56 14.46
CA ALA A 128 -28.63 11.48 13.36
C ALA A 128 -29.50 10.20 13.39
N GLY A 129 -29.18 9.25 14.30
CA GLY A 129 -29.94 8.03 14.54
C GLY A 129 -29.45 6.81 13.76
N ALA A 130 -28.22 6.81 13.27
CA ALA A 130 -27.61 5.66 12.61
C ALA A 130 -26.80 4.80 13.58
N LYS A 131 -26.74 3.48 13.30
CA LYS A 131 -25.72 2.59 13.83
C LYS A 131 -24.52 2.57 12.86
N VAL A 132 -23.32 2.91 13.35
CA VAL A 132 -22.11 2.93 12.52
C VAL A 132 -21.35 1.61 12.72
N ILE A 133 -20.94 1.00 11.60
CA ILE A 133 -20.02 -0.13 11.54
C ILE A 133 -18.81 0.24 10.65
N THR A 134 -17.73 -0.53 10.73
CA THR A 134 -16.56 -0.33 9.86
C THR A 134 -16.88 -0.67 8.40
N SER A 135 -16.27 0.07 7.46
CA SER A 135 -16.32 -0.22 6.03
C SER A 135 -15.16 -1.11 5.55
N ALA A 136 -14.38 -1.71 6.45
CA ALA A 136 -13.14 -2.43 6.14
C ALA A 136 -13.27 -3.43 4.96
N ASP A 137 -14.34 -4.26 4.97
CA ASP A 137 -14.59 -5.23 3.91
C ASP A 137 -15.02 -4.56 2.58
N LEU A 138 -15.74 -3.43 2.66
CA LEU A 138 -16.13 -2.67 1.48
C LEU A 138 -14.89 -2.05 0.81
N VAL A 139 -14.01 -1.46 1.62
CA VAL A 139 -12.74 -0.90 1.13
C VAL A 139 -11.91 -1.98 0.45
N THR A 140 -11.77 -3.13 1.09
CA THR A 140 -11.04 -4.27 0.51
C THR A 140 -11.61 -4.71 -0.84
N ARG A 141 -12.95 -4.82 -0.96
CA ARG A 141 -13.62 -5.37 -2.16
C ARG A 141 -13.82 -4.36 -3.29
N ILE A 142 -13.90 -3.08 -2.98
CA ILE A 142 -14.33 -2.04 -3.95
C ILE A 142 -13.20 -1.05 -4.25
N TYR A 143 -12.42 -0.67 -3.24
CA TYR A 143 -11.42 0.39 -3.39
C TYR A 143 -10.01 -0.13 -3.62
N ALA A 144 -9.61 -1.18 -2.89
CA ALA A 144 -8.24 -1.67 -2.91
C ALA A 144 -7.93 -2.66 -4.06
N VAL A 145 -8.95 -3.15 -4.76
CA VAL A 145 -8.78 -4.11 -5.86
C VAL A 145 -8.21 -3.46 -7.12
N TRP A 146 -7.30 -4.18 -7.77
CA TRP A 146 -6.75 -3.77 -9.06
C TRP A 146 -7.59 -4.25 -10.24
N THR A 147 -7.64 -3.43 -11.26
CA THR A 147 -8.14 -3.82 -12.58
C THR A 147 -7.10 -4.64 -13.36
N PRO A 148 -7.47 -5.33 -14.44
CA PRO A 148 -6.50 -5.97 -15.33
C PRO A 148 -5.45 -5.01 -15.89
N ASP A 149 -5.82 -3.74 -16.16
CA ASP A 149 -4.89 -2.71 -16.64
C ASP A 149 -3.91 -2.28 -15.55
N ASN A 150 -4.37 -2.18 -14.29
CA ASN A 150 -3.48 -1.95 -13.16
C ASN A 150 -2.43 -3.06 -13.03
N LEU A 151 -2.84 -4.32 -13.08
CA LEU A 151 -1.93 -5.46 -13.03
C LEU A 151 -0.94 -5.45 -14.20
N ALA A 152 -1.38 -5.09 -15.40
CA ALA A 152 -0.51 -5.01 -16.58
C ALA A 152 0.54 -3.90 -16.43
N SER A 153 0.15 -2.70 -15.97
CA SER A 153 1.09 -1.60 -15.72
C SER A 153 2.09 -1.93 -14.61
N HIS A 154 1.62 -2.53 -13.51
CA HIS A 154 2.47 -3.00 -12.42
C HIS A 154 3.56 -3.96 -12.91
N LYS A 155 3.20 -4.97 -13.70
CA LYS A 155 4.17 -5.94 -14.23
C LYS A 155 5.27 -5.26 -15.03
N ARG A 156 4.93 -4.27 -15.88
CA ARG A 156 5.94 -3.53 -16.65
C ARG A 156 6.83 -2.69 -15.74
N ALA A 157 6.24 -1.95 -14.80
CA ALA A 157 6.99 -1.18 -13.81
C ALA A 157 7.94 -2.07 -13.01
N ALA A 158 7.47 -3.23 -12.51
CA ALA A 158 8.27 -4.17 -11.74
C ALA A 158 9.50 -4.68 -12.50
N GLU A 159 9.37 -4.99 -13.81
CA GLU A 159 10.51 -5.42 -14.62
C GLU A 159 11.49 -4.26 -14.90
N HIS A 160 11.00 -3.03 -15.09
CA HIS A 160 11.86 -1.86 -15.20
C HIS A 160 12.66 -1.63 -13.92
N LEU A 161 12.01 -1.67 -12.73
CA LEU A 161 12.68 -1.49 -11.45
C LEU A 161 13.76 -2.55 -11.22
N ALA A 162 13.45 -3.83 -11.49
CA ALA A 162 14.40 -4.91 -11.39
C ALA A 162 15.63 -4.73 -12.30
N ARG A 163 15.44 -4.20 -13.52
CA ARG A 163 16.54 -3.87 -14.43
C ARG A 163 17.38 -2.72 -13.88
N ILE A 164 16.74 -1.63 -13.46
CA ILE A 164 17.40 -0.43 -12.95
C ILE A 164 18.23 -0.76 -11.70
N ALA A 165 17.68 -1.51 -10.76
CA ALA A 165 18.40 -1.92 -9.55
C ALA A 165 19.64 -2.76 -9.88
N ARG A 166 19.54 -3.72 -10.80
CA ARG A 166 20.70 -4.53 -11.24
C ARG A 166 21.76 -3.70 -11.94
N ASN A 167 21.38 -2.76 -12.82
CA ASN A 167 22.30 -1.84 -13.47
C ASN A 167 23.03 -0.98 -12.44
N ALA A 168 22.31 -0.43 -11.48
CA ALA A 168 22.87 0.41 -10.41
C ALA A 168 23.89 -0.39 -9.57
N MET A 169 23.58 -1.64 -9.19
CA MET A 169 24.52 -2.51 -8.47
C MET A 169 25.78 -2.81 -9.28
N ALA A 170 25.63 -3.14 -10.56
CA ALA A 170 26.77 -3.42 -11.43
C ALA A 170 27.67 -2.17 -11.56
N LEU A 171 27.10 -0.99 -11.73
CA LEU A 171 27.82 0.27 -11.78
C LEU A 171 28.56 0.57 -10.47
N ALA A 172 27.89 0.36 -9.32
CA ALA A 172 28.51 0.56 -8.00
C ALA A 172 29.75 -0.35 -7.83
N GLY A 173 29.62 -1.64 -8.18
CA GLY A 173 30.74 -2.59 -8.14
C GLY A 173 31.89 -2.22 -9.07
N GLU A 174 31.61 -1.79 -10.31
CA GLU A 174 32.63 -1.31 -11.24
C GLU A 174 33.40 -0.11 -10.68
N ARG A 175 32.66 0.86 -10.13
CA ARG A 175 33.22 2.08 -9.55
C ARG A 175 34.09 1.76 -8.32
N ALA A 176 33.64 0.92 -7.42
CA ALA A 176 34.40 0.49 -6.24
C ALA A 176 35.73 -0.18 -6.67
N ARG A 177 35.69 -1.19 -7.55
CA ARG A 177 36.87 -1.91 -8.04
C ARG A 177 37.86 -1.01 -8.81
N SER A 178 37.37 0.03 -9.50
CA SER A 178 38.24 0.96 -10.22
C SER A 178 38.89 2.02 -9.33
N GLY A 179 38.66 2.01 -8.02
CA GLY A 179 39.15 3.01 -7.08
C GLY A 179 38.52 4.39 -7.25
N LYS A 180 37.32 4.44 -7.84
CA LYS A 180 36.52 5.66 -8.03
C LYS A 180 35.11 5.41 -7.49
N PRO A 181 34.97 5.16 -6.18
CA PRO A 181 33.67 4.83 -5.60
C PRO A 181 32.66 5.96 -5.86
N ILE A 182 31.40 5.56 -6.05
CA ILE A 182 30.25 6.45 -6.18
C ILE A 182 29.58 6.61 -4.81
N SER A 183 28.99 7.75 -4.51
CA SER A 183 28.19 7.91 -3.31
C SER A 183 26.78 7.36 -3.49
N GLU A 184 26.13 7.01 -2.35
CA GLU A 184 24.72 6.58 -2.33
C GLU A 184 23.82 7.62 -3.04
N TYR A 185 24.07 8.92 -2.77
CA TYR A 185 23.32 10.02 -3.40
C TYR A 185 23.51 10.10 -4.91
N GLU A 186 24.74 9.98 -5.39
CA GLU A 186 25.05 10.02 -6.83
C GLU A 186 24.42 8.81 -7.54
N LEU A 187 24.47 7.62 -6.95
CA LEU A 187 23.83 6.42 -7.49
C LEU A 187 22.31 6.59 -7.56
N MET A 188 21.69 7.11 -6.49
CA MET A 188 20.25 7.46 -6.47
C MET A 188 19.89 8.40 -7.63
N LEU A 189 20.70 9.45 -7.89
CA LEU A 189 20.42 10.39 -8.98
C LEU A 189 20.48 9.73 -10.37
N LEU A 190 21.42 8.81 -10.59
CA LEU A 190 21.49 8.05 -11.82
C LEU A 190 20.29 7.12 -12.01
N MET A 191 19.82 6.48 -10.95
CA MET A 191 18.60 5.67 -10.99
C MET A 191 17.36 6.52 -11.31
N ARG A 192 17.25 7.74 -10.75
CA ARG A 192 16.19 8.70 -11.11
C ARG A 192 16.21 9.09 -12.58
N GLN A 193 17.39 9.20 -13.18
CA GLN A 193 17.51 9.43 -14.62
C GLN A 193 16.98 8.24 -15.42
N GLU A 194 17.30 7.01 -15.02
CA GLU A 194 16.74 5.80 -15.66
C GLU A 194 15.20 5.71 -15.50
N PHE A 195 14.62 6.22 -14.41
CA PHE A 195 13.14 6.33 -14.28
C PHE A 195 12.55 7.24 -15.36
N VAL A 196 13.15 8.41 -15.59
CA VAL A 196 12.70 9.33 -16.65
C VAL A 196 12.79 8.67 -18.02
N GLU A 197 13.89 7.98 -18.32
CA GLU A 197 14.10 7.26 -19.58
C GLU A 197 13.09 6.11 -19.78
N ALA A 198 12.67 5.46 -18.69
CA ALA A 198 11.67 4.40 -18.69
C ALA A 198 10.22 4.92 -18.58
N ASN A 199 10.00 6.25 -18.59
CA ASN A 199 8.70 6.88 -18.37
C ASN A 199 8.02 6.42 -17.07
N LEU A 200 8.80 6.31 -15.99
CA LEU A 200 8.32 5.98 -14.66
C LEU A 200 8.26 7.23 -13.78
N LEU A 201 7.29 7.25 -12.87
CA LEU A 201 7.06 8.30 -11.89
C LEU A 201 7.25 7.72 -10.49
N THR A 202 7.88 8.50 -9.61
CA THR A 202 7.97 8.24 -8.17
C THR A 202 7.79 9.55 -7.42
N ASP A 203 7.29 9.49 -6.20
CA ASP A 203 7.11 10.64 -5.33
C ASP A 203 8.43 11.07 -4.67
N HIS A 204 9.26 10.11 -4.27
CA HIS A 204 10.59 10.31 -3.69
C HIS A 204 11.45 9.04 -3.89
N GLY A 205 12.63 8.95 -3.29
CA GLY A 205 13.54 7.82 -3.48
C GLY A 205 14.16 7.75 -4.89
N PRO A 206 14.70 6.64 -5.34
CA PRO A 206 14.90 5.38 -4.61
C PRO A 206 15.82 5.55 -3.41
N ASN A 207 15.76 4.58 -2.49
CA ASN A 207 16.65 4.54 -1.34
C ASN A 207 17.89 3.68 -1.68
N VAL A 208 19.05 4.25 -1.46
CA VAL A 208 20.35 3.61 -1.71
C VAL A 208 21.16 3.70 -0.43
N SER A 209 21.56 2.59 0.14
CA SER A 209 22.26 2.59 1.43
C SER A 209 23.27 1.48 1.57
N VAL A 210 24.39 1.78 2.23
CA VAL A 210 25.45 0.83 2.58
C VAL A 210 25.76 0.81 4.07
N GLY A 211 26.24 -0.31 4.56
CA GLY A 211 26.74 -0.45 5.93
C GLY A 211 25.75 0.03 6.99
N LEU A 212 26.18 1.03 7.78
CA LEU A 212 25.38 1.59 8.89
C LEU A 212 24.09 2.26 8.41
N ASN A 213 24.10 2.87 7.24
CA ASN A 213 22.94 3.55 6.68
C ASN A 213 21.84 2.54 6.35
N ALA A 214 22.20 1.36 5.83
CA ALA A 214 21.26 0.28 5.56
C ALA A 214 20.59 -0.29 6.82
N ALA A 215 21.20 -0.11 8.00
CA ALA A 215 20.59 -0.50 9.28
C ALA A 215 19.43 0.42 9.71
N ASN A 216 19.19 1.52 9.02
CA ASN A 216 18.02 2.38 9.19
C ASN A 216 17.06 2.18 8.01
N PRO A 217 15.90 1.52 8.22
CA PRO A 217 14.94 1.23 7.13
C PRO A 217 14.42 2.47 6.38
N HIS A 218 14.42 3.64 7.05
CA HIS A 218 13.96 4.91 6.46
C HIS A 218 15.12 5.85 6.12
N TYR A 219 16.32 5.31 5.89
CA TYR A 219 17.43 6.12 5.44
C TYR A 219 17.21 6.61 4.02
N GLU A 220 17.40 7.89 3.78
CA GLU A 220 17.37 8.50 2.46
C GLU A 220 18.68 9.28 2.24
N PRO A 221 19.47 8.97 1.18
CA PRO A 221 20.72 9.66 0.94
C PRO A 221 20.48 11.10 0.49
N THR A 222 21.26 12.02 1.05
CA THR A 222 21.26 13.43 0.63
C THR A 222 22.63 13.84 0.15
N LYS A 223 22.72 14.96 -0.57
CA LYS A 223 24.01 15.50 -1.03
C LYS A 223 24.99 15.78 0.13
N GLN A 224 24.48 16.11 1.31
CA GLN A 224 25.26 16.46 2.50
C GLN A 224 25.53 15.25 3.42
N ALA A 225 24.68 14.23 3.34
CA ALA A 225 24.76 13.04 4.18
C ALA A 225 24.60 11.80 3.30
N SER A 226 25.71 11.27 2.83
CA SER A 226 25.76 10.14 1.90
C SER A 226 27.13 9.47 2.03
N ALA A 227 27.16 8.16 2.17
CA ALA A 227 28.40 7.39 2.21
C ALA A 227 28.92 7.10 0.78
N LEU A 228 30.23 6.85 0.69
CA LEU A 228 30.80 6.24 -0.52
C LEU A 228 30.58 4.73 -0.48
N ILE A 229 30.23 4.16 -1.63
CA ILE A 229 30.02 2.74 -1.83
C ILE A 229 31.36 2.10 -2.21
N ASN A 230 31.95 1.34 -1.28
CA ASN A 230 33.30 0.80 -1.43
C ASN A 230 33.31 -0.71 -1.60
N ASP A 231 34.44 -1.25 -2.01
CA ASP A 231 34.68 -2.69 -2.01
C ASP A 231 34.50 -3.27 -0.59
N GLY A 232 33.82 -4.42 -0.50
CA GLY A 232 33.44 -5.07 0.76
C GLY A 232 32.11 -4.61 1.37
N ASP A 233 31.48 -3.55 0.86
CA ASP A 233 30.18 -3.09 1.37
C ASP A 233 29.03 -4.01 0.98
N ILE A 234 28.00 -4.04 1.83
CA ILE A 234 26.67 -4.57 1.49
C ILE A 234 25.80 -3.40 1.08
N LEU A 235 25.29 -3.45 -0.15
CA LEU A 235 24.45 -2.43 -0.76
C LEU A 235 22.98 -2.85 -0.74
N LEU A 236 22.13 -2.01 -0.16
CA LEU A 236 20.67 -2.11 -0.22
C LEU A 236 20.16 -1.06 -1.20
N ILE A 237 19.33 -1.48 -2.14
CA ILE A 237 18.57 -0.61 -3.03
C ILE A 237 17.09 -0.90 -2.83
N ASP A 238 16.36 0.09 -2.34
CA ASP A 238 14.91 0.09 -2.19
C ASP A 238 14.32 1.04 -3.23
N ILE A 239 13.45 0.52 -4.11
CA ILE A 239 13.10 1.18 -5.36
C ILE A 239 11.62 0.98 -5.70
N TRP A 240 10.90 2.09 -5.85
CA TRP A 240 9.47 2.09 -6.19
C TRP A 240 9.16 3.13 -7.24
N ALA A 241 8.28 2.79 -8.15
CA ALA A 241 7.75 3.68 -9.18
C ALA A 241 6.53 3.08 -9.86
N HIS A 242 5.84 3.89 -10.65
CA HIS A 242 4.71 3.50 -11.49
C HIS A 242 4.75 4.17 -12.87
N GLU A 243 4.08 3.59 -13.85
CA GLU A 243 3.81 4.27 -15.13
C GLU A 243 2.79 5.40 -14.93
N PRO A 244 2.79 6.46 -15.78
CA PRO A 244 1.73 7.48 -15.73
C PRO A 244 0.33 6.86 -15.77
N GLY A 245 -0.47 7.10 -14.74
CA GLY A 245 -1.80 6.51 -14.58
C GLY A 245 -1.82 5.02 -14.21
N GLY A 246 -0.66 4.42 -13.98
CA GLY A 246 -0.50 3.04 -13.52
C GLY A 246 -0.43 2.93 -11.98
N VAL A 247 -0.12 1.74 -11.51
CA VAL A 247 0.04 1.42 -10.09
C VAL A 247 1.50 1.14 -9.75
N PHE A 248 1.87 1.39 -8.50
CA PHE A 248 3.25 1.19 -8.03
C PHE A 248 3.70 -0.27 -8.12
N ALA A 249 4.97 -0.44 -8.45
CA ALA A 249 5.78 -1.59 -8.07
C ALA A 249 6.78 -1.14 -7.02
N ASP A 250 7.15 -2.04 -6.12
CA ASP A 250 8.00 -1.79 -4.95
C ASP A 250 8.93 -2.96 -4.69
N GLN A 251 10.22 -2.72 -4.60
CA GLN A 251 11.22 -3.79 -4.56
C GLN A 251 12.45 -3.40 -3.78
N THR A 252 12.98 -4.31 -2.99
CA THR A 252 14.32 -4.16 -2.42
C THR A 252 15.27 -5.22 -2.98
N TRP A 253 16.43 -4.77 -3.37
CA TRP A 253 17.52 -5.58 -3.93
C TRP A 253 18.78 -5.45 -3.10
N MET A 254 19.53 -6.55 -2.94
CA MET A 254 20.75 -6.59 -2.14
C MET A 254 21.95 -6.99 -2.98
N GLY A 255 23.06 -6.26 -2.79
CA GLY A 255 24.36 -6.57 -3.40
C GLY A 255 25.47 -6.65 -2.39
N SER A 256 26.52 -7.42 -2.71
CA SER A 256 27.80 -7.41 -2.01
C SER A 256 28.88 -6.94 -2.98
N LEU A 257 29.59 -5.90 -2.61
CA LEU A 257 30.69 -5.38 -3.40
C LEU A 257 31.96 -6.22 -3.09
N GLY A 258 32.13 -7.30 -3.84
CA GLY A 258 33.06 -8.35 -3.56
C GLY A 258 32.49 -9.49 -2.68
N PRO A 259 33.30 -10.46 -2.25
CA PRO A 259 32.83 -11.62 -1.50
C PRO A 259 32.15 -11.24 -0.19
N ALA A 260 30.91 -11.68 0.02
CA ALA A 260 30.21 -11.46 1.27
C ALA A 260 30.84 -12.27 2.42
N SER A 261 30.84 -11.71 3.63
CA SER A 261 31.24 -12.44 4.83
C SER A 261 30.25 -13.57 5.13
N ALA A 262 30.72 -14.61 5.85
CA ALA A 262 29.84 -15.72 6.26
C ALA A 262 28.63 -15.22 7.08
N GLU A 263 28.79 -14.19 7.91
CA GLU A 263 27.71 -13.57 8.68
C GLU A 263 26.69 -12.90 7.76
N ASN A 264 27.12 -12.13 6.77
CA ASN A 264 26.25 -11.49 5.81
C ASN A 264 25.48 -12.50 4.95
N VAL A 265 26.09 -13.61 4.59
CA VAL A 265 25.41 -14.72 3.89
C VAL A 265 24.29 -15.30 4.77
N VAL A 266 24.55 -15.56 6.05
CA VAL A 266 23.55 -16.09 6.99
C VAL A 266 22.39 -15.10 7.17
N ILE A 267 22.64 -13.78 7.27
CA ILE A 267 21.60 -12.76 7.38
C ILE A 267 20.76 -12.75 6.11
N TRP A 268 21.38 -12.74 4.93
CA TRP A 268 20.69 -12.77 3.65
C TRP A 268 19.81 -14.01 3.48
N GLU A 269 20.35 -15.19 3.74
CA GLU A 269 19.58 -16.44 3.66
C GLU A 269 18.40 -16.45 4.62
N THR A 270 18.53 -15.80 5.79
CA THR A 270 17.44 -15.68 6.75
C THR A 270 16.35 -14.75 6.22
N VAL A 271 16.71 -13.59 5.69
CA VAL A 271 15.77 -12.62 5.12
C VAL A 271 15.04 -13.20 3.90
N ARG A 272 15.80 -13.80 2.97
CA ARG A 272 15.22 -14.48 1.80
C ARG A 272 14.26 -15.59 2.22
N GLY A 273 14.71 -16.45 3.18
CA GLY A 273 13.88 -17.55 3.65
C GLY A 273 12.59 -17.09 4.35
N ALA A 274 12.62 -15.95 5.02
CA ALA A 274 11.43 -15.34 5.62
C ALA A 274 10.43 -14.88 4.55
N ARG A 275 10.93 -14.19 3.49
CA ARG A 275 10.11 -13.84 2.31
C ARG A 275 9.46 -15.08 1.71
N ASP A 276 10.24 -16.12 1.47
CA ASP A 276 9.77 -17.36 0.85
C ASP A 276 8.76 -18.11 1.76
N ALA A 277 8.90 -18.02 3.09
CA ALA A 277 7.95 -18.57 4.05
C ALA A 277 6.58 -17.84 3.98
N ALA A 278 6.58 -16.51 3.91
CA ALA A 278 5.35 -15.74 3.71
C ALA A 278 4.67 -16.09 2.38
N ILE A 279 5.43 -16.11 1.28
CA ILE A 279 4.92 -16.50 -0.05
C ILE A 279 4.29 -17.90 -0.02
N LYS A 280 4.95 -18.84 0.67
CA LYS A 280 4.44 -20.20 0.78
C LYS A 280 3.09 -20.27 1.48
N VAL A 281 2.92 -19.58 2.61
CA VAL A 281 1.63 -19.54 3.34
C VAL A 281 0.54 -18.98 2.45
N LEU A 282 0.80 -17.87 1.77
CA LEU A 282 -0.15 -17.25 0.85
C LEU A 282 -0.58 -18.21 -0.27
N ARG A 283 0.38 -18.87 -0.92
CA ARG A 283 0.11 -19.83 -2.00
C ARG A 283 -0.65 -21.05 -1.51
N ASP A 284 -0.21 -21.69 -0.43
CA ASP A 284 -0.85 -22.89 0.12
C ASP A 284 -2.34 -22.66 0.43
N HIS A 285 -2.69 -21.48 0.97
CA HIS A 285 -4.08 -21.14 1.28
C HIS A 285 -4.88 -20.84 0.02
N VAL A 286 -4.40 -19.95 -0.84
CA VAL A 286 -5.11 -19.53 -2.05
C VAL A 286 -5.33 -20.71 -3.01
N GLU A 287 -4.30 -21.54 -3.24
CA GLU A 287 -4.39 -22.73 -4.11
C GLU A 287 -5.32 -23.79 -3.54
N SER A 288 -5.45 -23.89 -2.21
CA SER A 288 -6.42 -24.81 -1.57
C SER A 288 -7.82 -24.22 -1.39
N GLY A 289 -8.05 -22.97 -1.84
CA GLY A 289 -9.32 -22.26 -1.69
C GLY A 289 -9.66 -21.87 -0.25
N LYS A 290 -8.65 -21.82 0.64
CA LYS A 290 -8.83 -21.38 2.03
C LYS A 290 -8.61 -19.87 2.13
N PRO A 291 -9.38 -19.16 2.97
CA PRO A 291 -9.10 -17.77 3.26
C PRO A 291 -7.73 -17.63 3.93
N VAL A 292 -7.05 -16.51 3.66
CA VAL A 292 -5.80 -16.15 4.30
C VAL A 292 -5.82 -14.66 4.64
N THR A 293 -5.28 -14.31 5.81
CA THR A 293 -5.04 -12.94 6.23
C THR A 293 -3.59 -12.56 6.01
N GLY A 294 -3.31 -11.26 5.94
CA GLY A 294 -1.92 -10.80 5.90
C GLY A 294 -1.14 -11.14 7.18
N GLY A 295 -1.83 -11.18 8.33
CA GLY A 295 -1.22 -11.57 9.60
C GLY A 295 -0.65 -12.99 9.62
N GLU A 296 -1.30 -13.96 8.97
CA GLU A 296 -0.77 -15.33 8.86
C GLU A 296 0.52 -15.39 8.05
N ALA A 297 0.64 -14.55 7.04
CA ALA A 297 1.87 -14.44 6.25
C ALA A 297 2.98 -13.69 7.00
N ASP A 298 2.65 -12.61 7.75
CA ASP A 298 3.59 -11.91 8.63
C ASP A 298 4.15 -12.84 9.71
N ASP A 299 3.27 -13.60 10.38
CA ASP A 299 3.68 -14.58 11.39
C ASP A 299 4.66 -15.61 10.82
N ALA A 300 4.46 -16.10 9.61
CA ALA A 300 5.35 -17.05 8.97
C ALA A 300 6.75 -16.46 8.73
N ALA A 301 6.83 -15.23 8.21
CA ALA A 301 8.10 -14.53 8.00
C ALA A 301 8.80 -14.24 9.34
N ARG A 302 8.05 -13.73 10.31
CA ARG A 302 8.55 -13.34 11.63
C ARG A 302 9.06 -14.52 12.45
N ASN A 303 8.32 -15.63 12.44
CA ASN A 303 8.73 -16.87 13.11
C ASN A 303 10.04 -17.41 12.47
N TYR A 304 10.14 -17.39 11.14
CA TYR A 304 11.33 -17.82 10.42
C TYR A 304 12.59 -17.05 10.84
N ILE A 305 12.48 -15.72 10.97
CA ILE A 305 13.57 -14.85 11.43
C ILE A 305 13.87 -15.08 12.92
N THR A 306 12.84 -15.24 13.75
CA THR A 306 12.98 -15.42 15.20
C THR A 306 13.67 -16.74 15.55
N GLU A 307 13.29 -17.83 14.90
CA GLU A 307 13.92 -19.16 15.09
C GLU A 307 15.41 -19.17 14.74
N ARG A 308 15.87 -18.22 13.90
CA ARG A 308 17.28 -18.04 13.54
C ARG A 308 18.03 -17.02 14.41
N GLY A 309 17.38 -16.52 15.47
CA GLY A 309 18.01 -15.65 16.46
C GLY A 309 17.99 -14.16 16.11
N PHE A 310 17.33 -13.75 15.02
CA PHE A 310 17.29 -12.35 14.57
C PHE A 310 15.98 -11.63 14.88
N GLY A 311 15.02 -12.24 15.58
CA GLY A 311 13.69 -11.69 15.79
C GLY A 311 13.66 -10.25 16.33
N LYS A 312 14.59 -9.87 17.23
CA LYS A 312 14.69 -8.50 17.78
C LYS A 312 15.13 -7.44 16.75
N TYR A 313 15.60 -7.85 15.60
CA TYR A 313 16.09 -6.98 14.53
C TYR A 313 15.11 -6.86 13.36
N PHE A 314 13.95 -7.53 13.43
CA PHE A 314 12.85 -7.38 12.50
C PHE A 314 11.74 -6.54 13.13
N THR A 315 11.78 -5.24 12.88
CA THR A 315 11.08 -4.22 13.67
C THR A 315 9.90 -3.56 12.96
N HIS A 316 9.57 -4.00 11.74
CA HIS A 316 8.40 -3.53 10.98
C HIS A 316 7.55 -4.72 10.50
N ARG A 317 6.35 -4.45 9.99
CA ARG A 317 5.48 -5.46 9.34
C ARG A 317 6.17 -6.12 8.15
N THR A 318 5.70 -7.30 7.76
CA THR A 318 6.26 -8.01 6.60
C THR A 318 5.89 -7.36 5.27
N GLY A 319 4.84 -6.53 5.23
CA GLY A 319 4.48 -5.82 4.01
C GLY A 319 3.22 -4.97 4.15
N HIS A 320 2.96 -4.17 3.14
CA HIS A 320 1.82 -3.26 3.09
C HIS A 320 0.96 -3.51 1.84
N SER A 321 -0.30 -3.10 1.90
CA SER A 321 -1.16 -3.07 0.72
C SER A 321 -0.63 -2.06 -0.30
N ILE A 322 -0.71 -2.41 -1.58
CA ILE A 322 -0.49 -1.50 -2.71
C ILE A 322 -1.82 -1.37 -3.44
N ASP A 323 -2.48 -0.22 -3.35
CA ASP A 323 -3.71 -0.01 -4.09
C ASP A 323 -3.48 0.72 -5.44
N SER A 324 -4.54 1.05 -6.14
CA SER A 324 -4.43 1.69 -7.46
C SER A 324 -4.01 3.17 -7.42
N ARG A 325 -3.82 3.74 -6.23
CA ARG A 325 -3.53 5.17 -6.04
C ARG A 325 -2.31 5.44 -5.20
N GLU A 326 -2.07 4.61 -4.19
CA GLU A 326 -1.04 4.81 -3.19
C GLU A 326 -0.17 3.56 -3.03
N ILE A 327 1.12 3.77 -2.86
CA ILE A 327 2.08 2.70 -2.56
C ILE A 327 1.73 2.04 -1.21
N HIS A 328 1.35 2.83 -0.20
CA HIS A 328 0.81 2.35 1.07
C HIS A 328 -0.71 2.41 1.03
N GLY A 329 -1.32 1.43 0.41
CA GLY A 329 -2.75 1.40 0.13
C GLY A 329 -3.65 1.10 1.32
N SER A 330 -4.96 1.18 1.08
CA SER A 330 -6.00 0.94 2.10
C SER A 330 -6.48 -0.51 2.17
N GLY A 331 -5.94 -1.40 1.36
CA GLY A 331 -6.20 -2.85 1.39
C GLY A 331 -5.58 -3.54 2.61
N PRO A 332 -5.76 -4.87 2.75
CA PRO A 332 -5.11 -5.64 3.80
C PRO A 332 -3.59 -5.60 3.71
N ASN A 333 -2.94 -5.32 4.85
CA ASN A 333 -1.48 -5.39 4.99
C ASN A 333 -1.02 -6.81 5.31
N ILE A 334 0.25 -7.12 5.04
CA ILE A 334 0.93 -8.32 5.54
C ILE A 334 1.52 -7.96 6.91
N ASP A 335 0.68 -7.96 7.94
CA ASP A 335 0.98 -7.35 9.23
C ASP A 335 0.24 -8.04 10.38
N ASN A 336 0.98 -8.41 11.41
CA ASN A 336 0.49 -8.82 12.73
C ASN A 336 1.36 -8.21 13.85
N LEU A 337 2.13 -7.17 13.51
CA LEU A 337 3.02 -6.47 14.43
C LEU A 337 2.53 -5.06 14.75
N GLU A 338 2.34 -4.24 13.72
CA GLU A 338 2.02 -2.81 13.86
C GLU A 338 0.53 -2.57 13.95
N SER A 339 -0.26 -3.39 13.22
CA SER A 339 -1.71 -3.31 13.20
C SER A 339 -2.35 -4.69 13.33
N ARG A 340 -3.59 -4.73 13.81
CA ARG A 340 -4.38 -5.95 13.93
C ARG A 340 -5.34 -6.07 12.75
N ASP A 341 -4.78 -6.29 11.55
CA ASP A 341 -5.55 -6.44 10.33
C ASP A 341 -6.01 -7.90 10.15
N VAL A 342 -7.29 -8.13 10.35
CA VAL A 342 -7.91 -9.46 10.22
C VAL A 342 -8.64 -9.64 8.89
N ARG A 343 -8.51 -8.68 7.96
CA ARG A 343 -9.15 -8.77 6.66
C ARG A 343 -8.53 -9.87 5.81
N THR A 344 -9.37 -10.53 5.04
CA THR A 344 -8.94 -11.58 4.11
C THR A 344 -8.33 -10.94 2.85
N LEU A 345 -7.23 -11.52 2.38
CA LEU A 345 -6.65 -11.22 1.08
C LEU A 345 -7.51 -11.83 -0.02
N LEU A 346 -8.22 -10.98 -0.75
CA LEU A 346 -9.17 -11.38 -1.80
C LEU A 346 -8.53 -11.32 -3.19
N PRO A 347 -9.06 -12.03 -4.20
CA PRO A 347 -8.65 -11.83 -5.58
C PRO A 347 -8.72 -10.35 -6.00
N GLY A 348 -7.67 -9.86 -6.64
CA GLY A 348 -7.50 -8.46 -7.01
C GLY A 348 -6.72 -7.60 -6.01
N ILE A 349 -6.36 -8.13 -4.84
CA ILE A 349 -5.55 -7.43 -3.83
C ILE A 349 -4.07 -7.60 -4.12
N ALA A 350 -3.31 -6.50 -4.00
CA ALA A 350 -1.86 -6.48 -4.12
C ALA A 350 -1.19 -5.92 -2.86
N PHE A 351 0.05 -6.35 -2.62
CA PHE A 351 0.82 -6.01 -1.42
C PHE A 351 2.33 -6.23 -1.64
N SER A 352 3.16 -5.59 -0.80
CA SER A 352 4.58 -5.94 -0.68
C SER A 352 4.78 -7.15 0.23
N ILE A 353 5.92 -7.83 0.08
CA ILE A 353 6.45 -8.86 0.98
C ILE A 353 7.93 -8.54 1.16
N GLU A 354 8.27 -7.94 2.29
CA GLU A 354 9.55 -7.24 2.50
C GLU A 354 10.21 -7.50 3.87
N PRO A 355 10.31 -8.73 4.35
CA PRO A 355 10.96 -8.96 5.63
C PRO A 355 12.40 -8.47 5.61
N GLY A 356 12.85 -7.90 6.74
CA GLY A 356 14.17 -7.33 6.89
C GLY A 356 14.81 -7.61 8.26
N ILE A 357 16.13 -7.55 8.31
CA ILE A 357 16.95 -7.63 9.52
C ILE A 357 17.85 -6.40 9.55
N TYR A 358 17.74 -5.60 10.61
CA TYR A 358 18.45 -4.34 10.78
C TYR A 358 19.23 -4.38 12.08
N ILE A 359 20.56 -4.63 12.00
CA ILE A 359 21.45 -4.74 13.15
C ILE A 359 22.08 -3.36 13.39
N PRO A 360 21.69 -2.63 14.45
CA PRO A 360 22.20 -1.29 14.70
C PRO A 360 23.72 -1.25 14.76
N GLY A 361 24.31 -0.31 14.03
CA GLY A 361 25.76 -0.13 13.99
C GLY A 361 26.51 -1.18 13.14
N GLN A 362 25.79 -2.01 12.36
CA GLN A 362 26.41 -3.06 11.54
C GLN A 362 25.84 -3.07 10.11
N VAL A 363 24.66 -3.63 9.91
CA VAL A 363 24.11 -3.88 8.58
C VAL A 363 22.58 -3.94 8.60
N GLY A 364 21.95 -3.54 7.49
CA GLY A 364 20.55 -3.83 7.20
C GLY A 364 20.43 -4.65 5.92
N MET A 365 19.57 -5.64 5.94
CA MET A 365 19.20 -6.43 4.76
C MET A 365 17.69 -6.61 4.70
N ARG A 366 17.12 -6.42 3.52
CA ARG A 366 15.72 -6.64 3.19
C ARG A 366 15.62 -7.37 1.87
N SER A 367 14.62 -8.21 1.72
CA SER A 367 14.27 -8.79 0.43
C SER A 367 12.83 -8.50 0.15
N GLU A 368 12.55 -7.76 -0.92
CA GLU A 368 11.20 -7.33 -1.22
C GLU A 368 10.75 -7.71 -2.61
N VAL A 369 9.52 -8.16 -2.67
CA VAL A 369 8.78 -8.49 -3.88
C VAL A 369 7.32 -8.04 -3.71
N ASN A 370 6.57 -7.99 -4.82
CA ASN A 370 5.13 -7.74 -4.71
C ASN A 370 4.32 -9.02 -4.95
N GLY A 371 3.26 -9.15 -4.19
CA GLY A 371 2.26 -10.20 -4.33
C GLY A 371 0.95 -9.65 -4.90
N PHE A 372 0.27 -10.44 -5.72
CA PHE A 372 -1.07 -10.16 -6.23
C PHE A 372 -1.91 -11.43 -6.19
N VAL A 373 -3.06 -11.37 -5.51
CA VAL A 373 -3.97 -12.51 -5.40
C VAL A 373 -4.80 -12.63 -6.67
N GLN A 374 -4.74 -13.79 -7.30
CA GLN A 374 -5.59 -14.18 -8.42
C GLN A 374 -6.52 -15.33 -7.99
N ASP A 375 -7.51 -15.65 -8.81
CA ASP A 375 -8.34 -16.84 -8.56
C ASP A 375 -7.46 -18.10 -8.56
N GLY A 376 -7.35 -18.74 -7.40
CA GLY A 376 -6.59 -19.97 -7.18
C GLY A 376 -5.07 -19.85 -7.28
N SER A 377 -4.50 -18.64 -7.28
CA SER A 377 -3.04 -18.47 -7.31
C SER A 377 -2.56 -17.14 -6.72
N VAL A 378 -1.28 -17.06 -6.35
CA VAL A 378 -0.61 -15.81 -5.96
C VAL A 378 0.52 -15.53 -6.95
N LEU A 379 0.38 -14.46 -7.70
CA LEU A 379 1.42 -13.96 -8.59
C LEU A 379 2.46 -13.21 -7.75
N ILE A 380 3.74 -13.43 -8.03
CA ILE A 380 4.86 -12.67 -7.45
C ILE A 380 5.58 -11.93 -8.56
N THR A 381 5.92 -10.67 -8.32
CA THR A 381 6.71 -9.82 -9.21
C THR A 381 7.92 -9.23 -8.48
N PRO A 382 9.04 -8.98 -9.19
CA PRO A 382 9.25 -9.24 -10.62
C PRO A 382 9.32 -10.74 -10.94
N ILE A 383 9.33 -11.12 -12.22
CA ILE A 383 9.39 -12.53 -12.65
C ILE A 383 10.62 -13.24 -12.07
N ASN A 384 11.76 -12.56 -12.11
CA ASN A 384 13.02 -13.07 -11.58
C ASN A 384 13.31 -12.43 -10.21
N ILE A 385 12.73 -12.99 -9.17
CA ILE A 385 12.99 -12.56 -7.79
C ILE A 385 14.42 -12.93 -7.37
N GLN A 386 15.03 -12.08 -6.55
CA GLN A 386 16.39 -12.30 -6.08
C GLN A 386 16.49 -13.56 -5.19
N GLN A 387 17.41 -14.48 -5.54
CA GLN A 387 17.69 -15.69 -4.76
C GLN A 387 18.98 -15.55 -3.96
N ASP A 388 20.03 -15.05 -4.56
CA ASP A 388 21.34 -14.89 -3.94
C ASP A 388 21.73 -13.41 -3.87
N LEU A 389 22.62 -13.06 -2.95
CA LEU A 389 23.26 -11.74 -2.98
C LEU A 389 23.95 -11.55 -4.34
N PHE A 390 23.71 -10.43 -4.99
CA PHE A 390 24.48 -10.07 -6.18
C PHE A 390 25.92 -9.76 -5.76
N ILE A 391 26.86 -10.55 -6.24
CA ILE A 391 28.29 -10.27 -6.07
C ILE A 391 28.73 -9.39 -7.23
N VAL A 392 29.04 -8.14 -6.98
CA VAL A 392 29.37 -7.14 -7.98
C VAL A 392 30.77 -6.56 -7.81
#